data_ef7880ae204392dbc45a2c3a737d7f19
#
_entry.id   ef7880ae204392dbc45a2c3a737d7f19
#
_cell.length_a   1.000
_cell.length_b   1.000
_cell.length_c   1.000
_cell.angle_alpha   90.00
_cell.angle_beta   90.00
_cell.angle_gamma   90.00
#
_symmetry.space_group_name_H-M   'P 1'
#
loop_
_entity.id
_entity.type
_entity.pdbx_description
1 polymer ?
#
loop_
_entity_poly.entity_id
_entity_poly.type
_entity_poly.pdbx_seq_one_letter_code
_entity_poly.pdbx_strand_id
1 'polypeptide(L)'
;MKKKMKFVWCGVKFELPAECLKTNDYWGKKLDNPYIYIGRKECPLIAKQFMKAKYPHLLVWGKSETFANGNSASVYVCNADGSDLDMGSKEWSEINSFIRQMSGGKYDGWSESYEYGEPGKSDNGTKLDFGTKYLHIENKAPFGSWPDVVRMLKAMMAGEYVWGPISLDKAIEKVRDYKVSEPTIKKALELI
;
A
#
# COMPACT_ATOMS: atom_id res chain seq x y z
N MET A 1 23.99 -6.84 -8.08
CA MET A 1 23.01 -6.34 -7.08
C MET A 1 22.79 -4.85 -7.27
N LYS A 2 21.55 -4.36 -7.35
CA LYS A 2 21.26 -2.90 -7.40
C LYS A 2 21.66 -2.27 -6.06
N LYS A 3 22.37 -1.15 -6.13
CA LYS A 3 22.83 -0.39 -4.96
C LYS A 3 21.61 0.15 -4.19
N LYS A 4 21.62 0.02 -2.86
CA LYS A 4 20.53 0.51 -1.99
C LYS A 4 21.05 1.67 -1.13
N MET A 5 20.16 2.62 -0.83
CA MET A 5 20.36 3.64 0.19
C MET A 5 19.57 3.29 1.44
N LYS A 6 20.01 3.80 2.58
CA LYS A 6 19.36 3.61 3.89
C LYS A 6 19.11 4.96 4.54
N PHE A 7 17.96 5.10 5.21
CA PHE A 7 17.64 6.27 6.02
C PHE A 7 16.72 5.87 7.19
N VAL A 8 16.57 6.74 8.17
CA VAL A 8 15.68 6.56 9.31
C VAL A 8 14.58 7.61 9.23
N TRP A 9 13.34 7.20 9.41
CA TRP A 9 12.19 8.08 9.44
C TRP A 9 11.12 7.54 10.39
N CYS A 10 10.59 8.39 11.27
CA CYS A 10 9.67 8.01 12.34
C CYS A 10 10.21 6.84 13.20
N GLY A 11 11.52 6.83 13.48
CA GLY A 11 12.20 5.79 14.26
C GLY A 11 12.34 4.44 13.56
N VAL A 12 12.01 4.33 12.27
CA VAL A 12 12.12 3.08 11.49
C VAL A 12 13.23 3.23 10.45
N LYS A 13 14.01 2.16 10.27
CA LYS A 13 15.04 2.07 9.22
C LYS A 13 14.42 1.62 7.91
N PHE A 14 14.64 2.40 6.85
CA PHE A 14 14.15 2.12 5.51
C PHE A 14 15.30 1.88 4.53
N GLU A 15 15.06 1.02 3.55
CA GLU A 15 15.94 0.78 2.42
C GLU A 15 15.19 1.05 1.12
N LEU A 16 15.75 1.91 0.28
CA LEU A 16 15.26 2.20 -1.06
C LEU A 16 16.37 2.01 -2.11
N PRO A 17 16.02 1.90 -3.41
CA PRO A 17 16.99 1.98 -4.49
C PRO A 17 17.85 3.25 -4.38
N ALA A 18 19.14 3.18 -4.66
CA ALA A 18 20.05 4.32 -4.51
C ALA A 18 19.67 5.52 -5.40
N GLU A 19 19.01 5.27 -6.52
CA GLU A 19 18.48 6.31 -7.43
C GLU A 19 17.39 7.21 -6.81
N CYS A 20 16.83 6.82 -5.65
CA CYS A 20 15.90 7.66 -4.89
C CYS A 20 16.60 8.86 -4.24
N LEU A 21 17.92 8.78 -3.96
CA LEU A 21 18.70 9.91 -3.49
C LEU A 21 19.03 10.82 -4.68
N LYS A 22 18.47 12.03 -4.68
CA LYS A 22 18.71 13.06 -5.69
C LYS A 22 19.81 13.98 -5.23
N THR A 23 20.95 13.89 -5.90
CA THR A 23 22.14 14.72 -5.66
C THR A 23 22.33 15.80 -6.72
N ASN A 24 21.64 15.67 -7.87
CA ASN A 24 21.68 16.59 -8.98
C ASN A 24 20.24 17.03 -9.35
N ASP A 25 20.12 18.24 -9.89
CA ASP A 25 18.86 18.72 -10.47
C ASP A 25 18.56 18.03 -11.82
N TYR A 26 17.48 18.44 -12.46
CA TYR A 26 17.07 17.93 -13.77
C TYR A 26 18.12 18.16 -14.88
N TRP A 27 18.92 19.23 -14.74
CA TRP A 27 19.93 19.64 -15.71
C TRP A 27 21.32 19.04 -15.41
N GLY A 28 21.44 18.18 -14.40
CA GLY A 28 22.67 17.54 -13.98
C GLY A 28 23.56 18.38 -13.08
N LYS A 29 23.13 19.58 -12.66
CA LYS A 29 23.86 20.43 -11.71
C LYS A 29 23.73 19.85 -10.30
N LYS A 30 24.83 19.79 -9.57
CA LYS A 30 24.85 19.32 -8.18
C LYS A 30 23.95 20.17 -7.29
N LEU A 31 23.13 19.52 -6.49
CA LEU A 31 22.25 20.18 -5.52
C LEU A 31 23.04 20.51 -4.24
N ASP A 32 22.82 21.69 -3.70
CA ASP A 32 23.37 22.09 -2.39
C ASP A 32 22.74 21.27 -1.26
N ASN A 33 21.46 20.94 -1.40
CA ASN A 33 20.70 20.13 -0.45
C ASN A 33 20.12 18.89 -1.15
N PRO A 34 20.83 17.74 -1.14
CA PRO A 34 20.31 16.48 -1.64
C PRO A 34 19.05 16.07 -0.91
N TYR A 35 18.13 15.41 -1.62
CA TYR A 35 16.87 14.93 -1.06
C TYR A 35 16.55 13.50 -1.48
N ILE A 36 15.68 12.84 -0.72
CA ILE A 36 15.18 11.49 -1.04
C ILE A 36 13.84 11.65 -1.75
N TYR A 37 13.76 11.20 -3.00
CA TYR A 37 12.51 11.17 -3.76
C TYR A 37 11.77 9.86 -3.50
N ILE A 38 10.53 9.97 -3.03
CA ILE A 38 9.64 8.85 -2.71
C ILE A 38 8.45 8.95 -3.67
N GLY A 39 8.55 8.24 -4.77
CA GLY A 39 7.50 8.19 -5.79
C GLY A 39 6.48 7.08 -5.52
N ARG A 40 5.55 6.90 -6.47
CA ARG A 40 4.46 5.91 -6.36
C ARG A 40 4.90 4.46 -6.14
N LYS A 41 6.09 4.08 -6.60
CA LYS A 41 6.63 2.72 -6.39
C LYS A 41 7.27 2.55 -5.01
N GLU A 42 7.82 3.62 -4.48
CA GLU A 42 8.52 3.64 -3.21
C GLU A 42 7.55 3.72 -2.02
N CYS A 43 6.41 4.42 -2.17
CA CYS A 43 5.39 4.51 -1.11
C CYS A 43 4.95 3.13 -0.59
N PRO A 44 4.53 2.16 -1.42
CA PRO A 44 4.19 0.82 -0.94
C PRO A 44 5.37 0.06 -0.33
N LEU A 45 6.60 0.30 -0.80
CA LEU A 45 7.80 -0.33 -0.23
C LEU A 45 8.07 0.19 1.19
N ILE A 46 7.95 1.49 1.40
CA ILE A 46 8.09 2.13 2.71
C ILE A 46 6.98 1.64 3.64
N ALA A 47 5.72 1.63 3.19
CA ALA A 47 4.62 1.12 3.98
C ALA A 47 4.86 -0.32 4.45
N LYS A 48 5.30 -1.22 3.55
CA LYS A 48 5.66 -2.60 3.91
C LYS A 48 6.78 -2.69 4.94
N GLN A 49 7.83 -1.87 4.81
CA GLN A 49 8.93 -1.86 5.76
C GLN A 49 8.50 -1.33 7.13
N PHE A 50 7.67 -0.27 7.15
CA PHE A 50 7.06 0.26 8.37
C PHE A 50 6.22 -0.79 9.08
N MET A 51 5.30 -1.43 8.34
CA MET A 51 4.43 -2.47 8.89
C MET A 51 5.25 -3.66 9.44
N LYS A 52 6.25 -4.12 8.69
CA LYS A 52 7.14 -5.20 9.16
C LYS A 52 7.86 -4.85 10.46
N ALA A 53 8.23 -3.59 10.66
CA ALA A 53 8.97 -3.13 11.84
C ALA A 53 8.06 -2.89 13.05
N LYS A 54 6.87 -2.33 12.86
CA LYS A 54 5.96 -1.90 13.93
C LYS A 54 4.82 -2.87 14.19
N TYR A 55 4.29 -3.50 13.13
CA TYR A 55 3.09 -4.33 13.15
C TYR A 55 3.29 -5.64 12.38
N PRO A 56 4.26 -6.49 12.80
CA PRO A 56 4.65 -7.70 12.05
C PRO A 56 3.54 -8.76 11.95
N HIS A 57 2.49 -8.63 12.75
CA HIS A 57 1.31 -9.51 12.73
C HIS A 57 0.30 -9.14 11.64
N LEU A 58 0.41 -7.96 11.02
CA LEU A 58 -0.49 -7.54 9.97
C LEU A 58 0.00 -7.94 8.58
N LEU A 59 -0.95 -8.14 7.68
CA LEU A 59 -0.69 -8.35 6.27
C LEU A 59 -0.71 -7.00 5.55
N VAL A 60 0.23 -6.80 4.62
CA VAL A 60 0.33 -5.57 3.84
C VAL A 60 0.65 -5.84 2.38
N TRP A 61 -0.11 -5.22 1.50
CA TRP A 61 0.14 -5.19 0.05
C TRP A 61 0.26 -3.76 -0.43
N GLY A 62 0.91 -3.61 -1.57
CA GLY A 62 1.02 -2.32 -2.23
C GLY A 62 0.90 -2.46 -3.72
N LYS A 63 0.18 -1.54 -4.34
CA LYS A 63 -0.01 -1.41 -5.77
C LYS A 63 0.33 0.01 -6.19
N SER A 64 0.84 0.19 -7.39
CA SER A 64 1.08 1.53 -7.95
C SER A 64 0.74 1.55 -9.42
N GLU A 65 0.13 2.64 -9.87
CA GLU A 65 -0.36 2.82 -11.23
C GLU A 65 0.06 4.18 -11.79
N THR A 66 0.13 4.25 -13.12
CA THR A 66 0.32 5.50 -13.86
C THR A 66 -0.82 5.64 -14.85
N PHE A 67 -1.36 6.83 -14.98
CA PHE A 67 -2.41 7.17 -15.92
C PHE A 67 -2.15 8.55 -16.54
N ALA A 68 -2.93 8.96 -17.54
CA ALA A 68 -2.65 10.16 -18.35
C ALA A 68 -2.39 11.44 -17.52
N ASN A 69 -3.13 11.63 -16.41
CA ASN A 69 -3.06 12.85 -15.61
C ASN A 69 -2.38 12.68 -14.25
N GLY A 70 -1.61 11.59 -14.06
CA GLY A 70 -0.92 11.42 -12.79
C GLY A 70 -0.51 9.99 -12.47
N ASN A 71 -0.34 9.76 -11.19
CA ASN A 71 0.02 8.45 -10.64
C ASN A 71 -0.70 8.20 -9.33
N SER A 72 -0.85 6.94 -8.98
CA SER A 72 -1.40 6.53 -7.69
C SER A 72 -0.57 5.43 -7.04
N ALA A 73 -0.68 5.35 -5.74
CA ALA A 73 -0.26 4.21 -4.95
C ALA A 73 -1.39 3.81 -4.01
N SER A 74 -1.61 2.50 -3.86
CA SER A 74 -2.56 1.95 -2.91
C SER A 74 -1.83 1.04 -1.93
N VAL A 75 -2.10 1.20 -0.66
CA VAL A 75 -1.61 0.34 0.41
C VAL A 75 -2.82 -0.35 1.05
N TYR A 76 -2.80 -1.66 1.04
CA TYR A 76 -3.84 -2.52 1.63
C TYR A 76 -3.29 -3.12 2.91
N VAL A 77 -4.07 -3.06 3.99
CA VAL A 77 -3.70 -3.58 5.30
C VAL A 77 -4.87 -4.37 5.87
N CYS A 78 -4.59 -5.54 6.42
CA CYS A 78 -5.59 -6.32 7.16
C CYS A 78 -4.92 -7.20 8.22
N ASN A 79 -5.71 -7.79 9.10
CA ASN A 79 -5.27 -8.78 10.07
C ASN A 79 -4.71 -10.05 9.39
N ALA A 80 -3.96 -10.86 10.14
CA ALA A 80 -3.37 -12.10 9.63
C ALA A 80 -4.39 -13.12 9.11
N ASP A 81 -5.62 -13.09 9.63
CA ASP A 81 -6.73 -13.90 9.20
C ASP A 81 -7.50 -13.32 7.99
N GLY A 82 -7.10 -12.16 7.50
CA GLY A 82 -7.72 -11.45 6.39
C GLY A 82 -8.89 -10.55 6.76
N SER A 83 -9.26 -10.47 8.04
CA SER A 83 -10.28 -9.52 8.52
C SER A 83 -9.77 -8.09 8.50
N ASP A 84 -10.68 -7.13 8.43
CA ASP A 84 -10.37 -5.72 8.49
C ASP A 84 -9.88 -5.35 9.92
N LEU A 85 -9.03 -4.32 10.05
CA LEU A 85 -8.67 -3.78 11.35
C LEU A 85 -9.84 -2.99 11.93
N ASP A 86 -9.89 -2.89 13.26
CA ASP A 86 -10.78 -1.94 13.91
C ASP A 86 -10.35 -0.51 13.56
N MET A 87 -11.20 0.20 12.83
CA MET A 87 -10.95 1.59 12.39
C MET A 87 -10.89 2.59 13.56
N GLY A 88 -11.47 2.25 14.72
CA GLY A 88 -11.38 3.02 15.95
C GLY A 88 -10.08 2.77 16.74
N SER A 89 -9.29 1.77 16.36
CA SER A 89 -8.09 1.39 17.09
C SER A 89 -6.97 2.43 16.95
N LYS A 90 -6.14 2.51 17.99
CA LYS A 90 -4.91 3.31 17.95
C LYS A 90 -3.97 2.84 16.85
N GLU A 91 -3.90 1.53 16.65
CA GLU A 91 -3.07 0.90 15.61
C GLU A 91 -3.44 1.40 14.21
N TRP A 92 -4.74 1.35 13.84
CA TRP A 92 -5.20 1.88 12.56
C TRP A 92 -4.90 3.38 12.42
N SER A 93 -5.12 4.15 13.48
CA SER A 93 -4.84 5.60 13.49
C SER A 93 -3.36 5.89 13.21
N GLU A 94 -2.44 5.17 13.84
CA GLU A 94 -0.99 5.33 13.64
C GLU A 94 -0.57 4.92 12.22
N ILE A 95 -1.07 3.80 11.71
CA ILE A 95 -0.80 3.32 10.35
C ILE A 95 -1.28 4.33 9.31
N ASN A 96 -2.53 4.76 9.43
CA ASN A 96 -3.15 5.72 8.53
C ASN A 96 -2.41 7.06 8.54
N SER A 97 -2.05 7.56 9.73
CA SER A 97 -1.28 8.79 9.90
C SER A 97 0.10 8.69 9.25
N PHE A 98 0.82 7.59 9.46
CA PHE A 98 2.13 7.37 8.85
C PHE A 98 2.06 7.35 7.31
N ILE A 99 1.13 6.56 6.75
CA ILE A 99 1.03 6.41 5.30
C ILE A 99 0.61 7.72 4.65
N ARG A 100 -0.32 8.47 5.24
CA ARG A 100 -0.76 9.78 4.72
C ARG A 100 0.35 10.82 4.62
N GLN A 101 1.40 10.73 5.44
CA GLN A 101 2.56 11.63 5.32
C GLN A 101 3.30 11.46 3.98
N MET A 102 3.12 10.33 3.28
CA MET A 102 3.72 10.09 1.96
C MET A 102 2.88 10.63 0.79
N SER A 103 1.77 11.30 1.06
CA SER A 103 0.99 11.96 0.01
C SER A 103 1.75 13.17 -0.53
N GLY A 104 1.93 13.23 -1.85
CA GLY A 104 2.56 14.38 -2.51
C GLY A 104 1.68 15.63 -2.55
N GLY A 105 0.44 15.55 -2.04
CA GLY A 105 -0.52 16.64 -2.00
C GLY A 105 -1.97 16.17 -1.98
N LYS A 106 -2.88 17.07 -2.24
CA LYS A 106 -4.32 16.80 -2.33
C LYS A 106 -4.94 17.48 -3.55
N TYR A 107 -5.97 16.89 -4.10
CA TYR A 107 -6.79 17.54 -5.12
C TYR A 107 -7.84 18.43 -4.45
N ASP A 108 -7.87 19.70 -4.85
CA ASP A 108 -8.93 20.62 -4.46
C ASP A 108 -10.00 20.65 -5.56
N GLY A 109 -11.18 20.12 -5.25
CA GLY A 109 -12.31 20.05 -6.18
C GLY A 109 -12.95 21.40 -6.48
N TRP A 110 -12.72 22.43 -5.67
CA TRP A 110 -13.25 23.78 -5.90
C TRP A 110 -12.45 24.54 -6.94
N SER A 111 -11.12 24.46 -6.85
CA SER A 111 -10.22 25.14 -7.80
C SER A 111 -9.85 24.24 -8.99
N GLU A 112 -10.35 22.98 -9.02
CA GLU A 112 -9.96 21.97 -9.99
C GLU A 112 -8.43 21.80 -10.12
N SER A 113 -7.69 22.11 -9.06
CA SER A 113 -6.24 22.11 -9.02
C SER A 113 -5.69 21.06 -8.05
N TYR A 114 -4.42 20.70 -8.23
CA TYR A 114 -3.71 19.83 -7.32
C TYR A 114 -2.77 20.67 -6.45
N GLU A 115 -3.03 20.69 -5.14
CA GLU A 115 -2.16 21.34 -4.17
C GLU A 115 -1.05 20.38 -3.75
N TYR A 116 0.19 20.75 -4.01
CA TYR A 116 1.35 19.98 -3.58
C TYR A 116 1.54 20.07 -2.07
N GLY A 117 1.82 18.91 -1.46
CA GLY A 117 2.10 18.82 -0.03
C GLY A 117 3.49 19.34 0.33
N GLU A 118 3.67 19.68 1.59
CA GLU A 118 4.98 20.03 2.11
C GLU A 118 5.90 18.80 2.14
N PRO A 119 7.19 18.97 1.83
CA PRO A 119 8.16 17.89 1.93
C PRO A 119 8.35 17.47 3.38
N GLY A 120 8.48 16.16 3.61
CA GLY A 120 8.84 15.61 4.90
C GLY A 120 10.34 15.74 5.20
N LYS A 121 10.72 15.30 6.41
CA LYS A 121 12.14 15.17 6.82
C LYS A 121 12.37 13.81 7.46
N SER A 122 13.48 13.18 7.11
CA SER A 122 13.98 12.00 7.82
C SER A 122 14.52 12.39 9.20
N ASP A 123 14.77 11.42 10.05
CA ASP A 123 15.20 11.68 11.44
C ASP A 123 16.56 12.39 11.52
N ASN A 124 17.41 12.27 10.48
CA ASN A 124 18.66 13.01 10.36
C ASN A 124 18.53 14.35 9.59
N GLY A 125 17.31 14.79 9.32
CA GLY A 125 17.01 16.09 8.69
C GLY A 125 17.08 16.08 7.15
N THR A 126 17.38 14.96 6.48
CA THR A 126 17.34 14.91 5.01
C THR A 126 15.91 15.11 4.51
N LYS A 127 15.72 16.00 3.54
CA LYS A 127 14.43 16.29 2.90
C LYS A 127 13.88 15.00 2.24
N LEU A 128 12.60 14.73 2.48
CA LEU A 128 11.81 13.69 1.81
C LEU A 128 10.82 14.36 0.87
N ASP A 129 10.92 14.07 -0.42
CA ASP A 129 10.07 14.64 -1.44
C ASP A 129 9.10 13.57 -1.96
N PHE A 130 7.80 13.80 -1.79
CA PHE A 130 6.76 12.81 -2.08
C PHE A 130 6.13 13.08 -3.45
N GLY A 131 6.40 12.19 -4.40
CA GLY A 131 5.93 12.31 -5.79
C GLY A 131 4.66 11.51 -6.12
N THR A 132 3.96 10.94 -5.13
CA THR A 132 2.72 10.22 -5.32
C THR A 132 1.54 11.18 -5.30
N LYS A 133 0.87 11.34 -6.45
CA LYS A 133 -0.25 12.28 -6.58
C LYS A 133 -1.49 11.81 -5.81
N TYR A 134 -1.83 10.53 -5.92
CA TYR A 134 -2.98 9.94 -5.22
C TYR A 134 -2.51 8.75 -4.38
N LEU A 135 -2.67 8.85 -3.06
CA LEU A 135 -2.32 7.80 -2.12
C LEU A 135 -3.58 7.28 -1.43
N HIS A 136 -3.88 6.01 -1.67
CA HIS A 136 -5.02 5.30 -1.10
C HIS A 136 -4.58 4.34 -0.01
N ILE A 137 -5.31 4.34 1.09
CA ILE A 137 -5.12 3.40 2.19
C ILE A 137 -6.41 2.61 2.33
N GLU A 138 -6.31 1.30 2.20
CA GLU A 138 -7.44 0.39 2.22
C GLU A 138 -7.32 -0.55 3.41
N ASN A 139 -8.29 -0.48 4.32
CA ASN A 139 -8.41 -1.40 5.46
C ASN A 139 -9.07 -2.69 5.01
N LYS A 140 -8.40 -3.45 4.18
CA LYS A 140 -8.84 -4.75 3.64
C LYS A 140 -7.74 -5.44 2.85
N ALA A 141 -7.92 -6.71 2.58
CA ALA A 141 -7.10 -7.43 1.60
C ALA A 141 -7.44 -6.98 0.16
N PRO A 142 -6.45 -6.89 -0.75
CA PRO A 142 -6.71 -6.58 -2.15
C PRO A 142 -7.49 -7.70 -2.84
N PHE A 143 -8.36 -7.32 -3.78
CA PHE A 143 -9.16 -8.27 -4.56
C PHE A 143 -8.29 -9.38 -5.18
N GLY A 144 -8.74 -10.63 -5.07
CA GLY A 144 -8.06 -11.81 -5.59
C GLY A 144 -6.82 -12.25 -4.78
N SER A 145 -6.51 -11.61 -3.65
CA SER A 145 -5.54 -12.13 -2.68
C SER A 145 -6.13 -13.31 -1.91
N TRP A 146 -5.28 -14.17 -1.31
CA TRP A 146 -5.79 -15.32 -0.58
C TRP A 146 -6.75 -14.99 0.57
N PRO A 147 -6.58 -13.89 1.37
CA PRO A 147 -7.57 -13.55 2.39
C PRO A 147 -8.91 -13.09 1.80
N ASP A 148 -8.87 -12.35 0.69
CA ASP A 148 -10.08 -11.95 -0.02
C ASP A 148 -10.83 -13.17 -0.56
N VAL A 149 -10.11 -14.16 -1.09
CA VAL A 149 -10.69 -15.45 -1.54
C VAL A 149 -11.32 -16.23 -0.37
N VAL A 150 -10.67 -16.28 0.80
CA VAL A 150 -11.27 -16.88 2.01
C VAL A 150 -12.60 -16.21 2.34
N ARG A 151 -12.62 -14.88 2.36
CA ARG A 151 -13.82 -14.09 2.61
C ARG A 151 -14.91 -14.38 1.57
N MET A 152 -14.56 -14.38 0.29
CA MET A 152 -15.50 -14.68 -0.81
C MET A 152 -16.11 -16.08 -0.67
N LEU A 153 -15.29 -17.10 -0.41
CA LEU A 153 -15.76 -18.49 -0.26
C LEU A 153 -16.71 -18.62 0.93
N LYS A 154 -16.33 -18.07 2.10
CA LYS A 154 -17.19 -18.09 3.30
C LYS A 154 -18.52 -17.38 3.06
N ALA A 155 -18.51 -16.20 2.45
CA ALA A 155 -19.71 -15.43 2.14
C ALA A 155 -20.63 -16.17 1.14
N MET A 156 -20.07 -16.82 0.11
CA MET A 156 -20.84 -17.64 -0.83
C MET A 156 -21.48 -18.86 -0.17
N MET A 157 -20.75 -19.54 0.71
CA MET A 157 -21.28 -20.69 1.47
C MET A 157 -22.35 -20.28 2.48
N ALA A 158 -22.20 -19.08 3.10
CA ALA A 158 -23.18 -18.53 4.02
C ALA A 158 -24.44 -17.96 3.33
N GLY A 159 -24.44 -17.84 2.00
CA GLY A 159 -25.56 -17.29 1.25
C GLY A 159 -25.69 -15.76 1.32
N GLU A 160 -24.59 -15.05 1.59
CA GLU A 160 -24.56 -13.59 1.63
C GLU A 160 -24.67 -12.95 0.23
N TYR A 161 -24.66 -13.75 -0.81
CA TYR A 161 -24.88 -13.32 -2.20
C TYR A 161 -26.32 -13.64 -2.65
N VAL A 162 -26.76 -12.95 -3.69
CA VAL A 162 -28.13 -12.99 -4.25
C VAL A 162 -28.59 -14.44 -4.61
N TRP A 163 -27.66 -15.37 -4.79
CA TRP A 163 -27.96 -16.76 -5.19
C TRP A 163 -28.25 -17.70 -4.01
N GLY A 164 -28.21 -17.21 -2.76
CA GLY A 164 -28.31 -18.05 -1.56
C GLY A 164 -27.05 -18.93 -1.33
N PRO A 165 -27.07 -19.78 -0.28
CA PRO A 165 -25.97 -20.66 0.06
C PRO A 165 -25.63 -21.63 -1.08
N ILE A 166 -24.32 -21.76 -1.37
CA ILE A 166 -23.84 -22.76 -2.36
C ILE A 166 -22.77 -23.65 -1.74
N SER A 167 -22.54 -24.84 -2.34
CA SER A 167 -21.50 -25.73 -1.90
C SER A 167 -20.11 -25.14 -2.13
N LEU A 168 -19.09 -25.59 -1.37
CA LEU A 168 -17.71 -25.17 -1.51
C LEU A 168 -17.20 -25.35 -2.96
N ASP A 169 -17.50 -26.49 -3.61
CA ASP A 169 -17.06 -26.73 -4.99
C ASP A 169 -17.61 -25.69 -5.96
N LYS A 170 -18.90 -25.35 -5.86
CA LYS A 170 -19.50 -24.28 -6.67
C LYS A 170 -18.93 -22.91 -6.35
N ALA A 171 -18.59 -22.64 -5.09
CA ALA A 171 -17.93 -21.39 -4.69
C ALA A 171 -16.53 -21.28 -5.30
N ILE A 172 -15.77 -22.37 -5.33
CA ILE A 172 -14.44 -22.44 -5.97
C ILE A 172 -14.54 -22.19 -7.47
N GLU A 173 -15.50 -22.80 -8.17
CA GLU A 173 -15.74 -22.53 -9.60
C GLU A 173 -16.00 -21.05 -9.85
N LYS A 174 -16.86 -20.40 -9.05
CA LYS A 174 -17.13 -18.97 -9.16
C LYS A 174 -15.89 -18.10 -8.90
N VAL A 175 -15.04 -18.48 -7.95
CA VAL A 175 -13.77 -17.76 -7.71
C VAL A 175 -12.83 -17.88 -8.90
N ARG A 176 -12.81 -19.02 -9.60
CA ARG A 176 -12.05 -19.20 -10.85
C ARG A 176 -12.53 -18.29 -11.97
N ASP A 177 -13.84 -18.03 -12.07
CA ASP A 177 -14.42 -17.09 -13.04
C ASP A 177 -13.87 -15.68 -12.87
N TYR A 178 -13.49 -15.29 -11.65
CA TYR A 178 -12.78 -14.03 -11.36
C TYR A 178 -11.28 -14.05 -11.71
N LYS A 179 -10.79 -15.10 -12.39
CA LYS A 179 -9.38 -15.27 -12.81
C LYS A 179 -8.38 -15.25 -11.64
N VAL A 180 -8.80 -15.72 -10.48
CA VAL A 180 -7.90 -15.93 -9.34
C VAL A 180 -6.98 -17.11 -9.64
N SER A 181 -5.70 -17.01 -9.29
CA SER A 181 -4.73 -18.07 -9.56
C SER A 181 -4.96 -19.30 -8.69
N GLU A 182 -4.73 -20.51 -9.23
CA GLU A 182 -4.86 -21.78 -8.47
C GLU A 182 -4.01 -21.81 -7.19
N PRO A 183 -2.76 -21.32 -7.16
CA PRO A 183 -1.99 -21.25 -5.91
C PRO A 183 -2.65 -20.39 -4.83
N THR A 184 -3.34 -19.30 -5.23
CA THR A 184 -4.07 -18.43 -4.31
C THR A 184 -5.29 -19.16 -3.75
N ILE A 185 -6.06 -19.85 -4.61
CA ILE A 185 -7.23 -20.64 -4.21
C ILE A 185 -6.80 -21.76 -3.25
N LYS A 186 -5.75 -22.51 -3.60
CA LYS A 186 -5.20 -23.56 -2.73
C LYS A 186 -4.85 -23.04 -1.34
N LYS A 187 -4.12 -21.90 -1.27
CA LYS A 187 -3.77 -21.29 0.01
C LYS A 187 -5.00 -20.86 0.80
N ALA A 188 -6.03 -20.34 0.14
CA ALA A 188 -7.28 -19.95 0.80
C ALA A 188 -8.01 -21.17 1.38
N LEU A 189 -8.02 -22.31 0.67
CA LEU A 189 -8.65 -23.55 1.12
C LEU A 189 -7.98 -24.17 2.36
N GLU A 190 -6.69 -23.90 2.59
CA GLU A 190 -5.98 -24.34 3.81
C GLU A 190 -6.49 -23.62 5.08
N LEU A 191 -7.31 -22.55 4.91
CA LEU A 191 -7.76 -21.66 5.98
C LEU A 191 -9.29 -21.65 6.17
N ILE A 192 -10.02 -22.47 5.43
CA ILE A 192 -11.47 -22.68 5.53
C ILE A 192 -11.78 -23.96 6.29
#